data_49931541544b064a70745b601d1bafcb
#
_entry.id   49931541544b064a70745b601d1bafcb
#
_cell.length_a   1.000
_cell.length_b   1.000
_cell.length_c   1.000
_cell.angle_alpha   90.00
_cell.angle_beta   90.00
_cell.angle_gamma   90.00
#
_symmetry.space_group_name_H-M   'P 1'
#
loop_
_entity.id
_entity.type
_entity.pdbx_description
1 polymer ?
#
loop_
_entity_poly.entity_id
_entity_poly.type
_entity_poly.pdbx_seq_one_letter_code
_entity_poly.pdbx_strand_id
1 'polypeptide(L)'
;AILYYQTRNVAPAGEVIFSKVPNIELAGLYNATAHWVDYDVDGDLDLIMTGLDANSVQQTYFYKNNTGVKKNTPPAAPTNLRVVDKGNGFVEFRWDKPSDDYSTYLGYNIRIGTTPGGSELTNTLSNLETGSRLITSIPPLFKESYTTQLSPGRYYWSVQAIDQGYLGSTFASEEIF
;
A
#
# COMPACT_ATOMS: atom_id res chain seq x y z
N ALA A 1 5.10 20.41 -16.22
CA ALA A 1 4.09 19.40 -15.86
C ALA A 1 2.94 20.08 -15.09
N ILE A 2 1.80 19.45 -15.00
CA ILE A 2 0.62 19.98 -14.33
C ILE A 2 0.07 18.88 -13.44
N LEU A 3 -0.17 19.20 -12.17
CA LEU A 3 -0.84 18.31 -11.23
C LEU A 3 -2.33 18.63 -11.18
N TYR A 4 -3.17 17.60 -11.25
CA TYR A 4 -4.62 17.69 -11.15
C TYR A 4 -5.11 16.91 -9.94
N TYR A 5 -6.18 17.39 -9.32
CA TYR A 5 -6.90 16.63 -8.29
C TYR A 5 -8.35 16.39 -8.74
N GLN A 6 -8.90 15.29 -8.29
CA GLN A 6 -10.32 15.00 -8.51
C GLN A 6 -11.15 15.74 -7.48
N THR A 7 -12.07 16.60 -7.95
CA THR A 7 -13.06 17.23 -7.07
C THR A 7 -14.26 16.29 -6.88
N ARG A 8 -14.62 16.01 -5.63
CA ARG A 8 -15.85 15.26 -5.30
C ARG A 8 -17.12 16.09 -5.44
N ASN A 9 -17.07 17.31 -5.95
CA ASN A 9 -18.24 18.16 -6.12
C ASN A 9 -19.04 17.73 -7.34
N VAL A 10 -20.15 17.18 -7.01
CA VAL A 10 -21.42 16.95 -7.70
C VAL A 10 -21.51 17.59 -9.07
N ALA A 11 -20.92 16.96 -10.06
CA ALA A 11 -21.37 17.09 -11.43
C ALA A 11 -22.60 16.19 -11.63
N PRO A 12 -23.46 16.47 -12.61
CA PRO A 12 -24.56 15.58 -12.96
C PRO A 12 -24.02 14.15 -13.14
N ALA A 13 -24.78 13.17 -12.72
CA ALA A 13 -24.39 11.76 -12.60
C ALA A 13 -23.39 11.28 -13.67
N GLY A 14 -22.19 10.94 -13.25
CA GLY A 14 -21.20 10.23 -14.08
C GLY A 14 -20.01 11.05 -14.57
N GLU A 15 -19.94 12.35 -14.36
CA GLU A 15 -18.80 13.16 -14.78
C GLU A 15 -17.73 13.27 -13.68
N VAL A 16 -16.48 12.87 -14.01
CA VAL A 16 -15.31 13.05 -13.16
C VAL A 16 -14.65 14.37 -13.53
N ILE A 17 -14.62 15.31 -12.60
CA ILE A 17 -13.98 16.61 -12.80
C ILE A 17 -12.58 16.58 -12.19
N PHE A 18 -11.59 16.87 -13.03
CA PHE A 18 -10.21 17.12 -12.59
C PHE A 18 -9.91 18.60 -12.62
N SER A 19 -9.44 19.14 -11.51
CA SER A 19 -9.03 20.52 -11.39
C SER A 19 -7.52 20.61 -11.23
N LYS A 20 -6.91 21.62 -11.89
CA LYS A 20 -5.48 21.90 -11.70
C LYS A 20 -5.22 22.32 -10.24
N VAL A 21 -4.21 21.73 -9.63
CA VAL A 21 -3.75 22.20 -8.31
C VAL A 21 -3.11 23.57 -8.47
N PRO A 22 -3.65 24.61 -7.80
CA PRO A 22 -3.11 25.96 -7.91
C PRO A 22 -1.74 26.07 -7.22
N ASN A 23 -0.91 27.00 -7.68
CA ASN A 23 0.38 27.35 -7.07
C ASN A 23 1.40 26.19 -6.96
N ILE A 24 1.26 25.15 -7.77
CA ILE A 24 2.26 24.11 -7.91
C ILE A 24 2.89 24.24 -9.30
N GLU A 25 4.20 24.45 -9.34
CA GLU A 25 5.00 24.43 -10.55
C GLU A 25 5.86 23.16 -10.57
N LEU A 26 5.54 22.28 -11.51
CA LEU A 26 6.36 21.10 -11.77
C LEU A 26 7.18 21.32 -13.04
N ALA A 27 8.43 20.86 -13.01
CA ALA A 27 9.30 20.91 -14.18
C ALA A 27 8.67 20.22 -15.40
N GLY A 28 8.78 20.85 -16.57
CA GLY A 28 8.36 20.24 -17.83
C GLY A 28 9.42 19.24 -18.30
N LEU A 29 9.09 17.96 -18.26
CA LEU A 29 9.96 16.89 -18.75
C LEU A 29 9.25 16.09 -19.83
N TYR A 30 10.01 15.50 -20.76
CA TYR A 30 9.53 14.50 -21.71
C TYR A 30 10.33 13.20 -21.58
N ASN A 31 9.80 12.10 -22.12
CA ASN A 31 10.30 10.75 -21.84
C ASN A 31 10.53 10.53 -20.34
N ALA A 32 9.55 10.93 -19.54
CA ALA A 32 9.67 11.09 -18.11
C ALA A 32 8.87 10.03 -17.35
N THR A 33 9.31 9.75 -16.14
CA THR A 33 8.56 9.01 -15.14
C THR A 33 8.34 9.85 -13.90
N ALA A 34 7.28 9.54 -13.15
CA ALA A 34 6.98 10.18 -11.88
C ALA A 34 6.55 9.12 -10.87
N HIS A 35 7.06 9.21 -9.64
CA HIS A 35 6.76 8.26 -8.56
C HIS A 35 6.47 9.02 -7.27
N TRP A 36 5.46 8.55 -6.54
CA TRP A 36 5.20 9.00 -5.19
C TRP A 36 6.00 8.14 -4.21
N VAL A 37 6.69 8.78 -3.27
CA VAL A 37 7.52 8.14 -2.26
C VAL A 37 7.67 9.04 -1.05
N ASP A 38 7.64 8.50 0.15
CA ASP A 38 8.04 9.21 1.37
C ASP A 38 9.58 9.13 1.46
N TYR A 39 10.29 10.08 0.81
CA TYR A 39 11.74 9.99 0.71
C TYR A 39 12.47 10.51 1.96
N ASP A 40 11.84 11.39 2.73
CA ASP A 40 12.42 11.94 3.96
C ASP A 40 11.83 11.34 5.25
N VAL A 41 10.97 10.33 5.08
CA VAL A 41 10.37 9.54 6.17
C VAL A 41 9.58 10.40 7.16
N ASP A 42 8.93 11.46 6.65
CA ASP A 42 8.10 12.33 7.46
C ASP A 42 6.62 11.87 7.53
N GLY A 43 6.26 10.83 6.77
CA GLY A 43 4.95 10.15 6.79
C GLY A 43 3.97 10.70 5.78
N ASP A 44 4.39 11.57 4.87
CA ASP A 44 3.59 11.95 3.71
C ASP A 44 4.31 11.58 2.40
N LEU A 45 3.57 11.59 1.28
CA LEU A 45 4.15 11.22 0.00
C LEU A 45 4.69 12.45 -0.72
N ASP A 46 5.94 12.35 -1.12
CA ASP A 46 6.66 13.28 -1.96
C ASP A 46 6.60 12.85 -3.43
N LEU A 47 7.07 13.68 -4.33
CA LEU A 47 7.10 13.38 -5.76
C LEU A 47 8.53 13.39 -6.29
N ILE A 48 8.96 12.28 -6.90
CA ILE A 48 10.20 12.20 -7.68
C ILE A 48 9.83 12.15 -9.15
N MET A 49 10.46 13.01 -9.94
CA MET A 49 10.31 13.02 -11.40
C MET A 49 11.69 12.94 -12.06
N THR A 50 11.82 12.07 -13.06
CA THR A 50 13.02 12.01 -13.90
C THR A 50 12.66 11.98 -15.37
N GLY A 51 13.48 12.60 -16.21
CA GLY A 51 13.24 12.67 -17.65
C GLY A 51 14.17 13.66 -18.33
N LEU A 52 13.87 14.04 -19.56
CA LEU A 52 14.62 15.02 -20.33
C LEU A 52 13.95 16.39 -20.28
N ASP A 53 14.74 17.45 -20.07
CA ASP A 53 14.28 18.83 -20.17
C ASP A 53 14.19 19.30 -21.63
N ALA A 54 13.77 20.55 -21.85
CA ALA A 54 13.62 21.13 -23.18
C ALA A 54 14.92 21.14 -24.02
N ASN A 55 16.08 21.01 -23.37
CA ASN A 55 17.39 20.92 -24.02
C ASN A 55 17.87 19.49 -24.22
N SER A 56 17.04 18.49 -23.99
CA SER A 56 17.36 17.06 -24.04
C SER A 56 18.42 16.65 -22.99
N VAL A 57 18.50 17.39 -21.88
CA VAL A 57 19.37 17.05 -20.74
C VAL A 57 18.57 16.23 -19.73
N GLN A 58 19.17 15.15 -19.27
CA GLN A 58 18.56 14.31 -18.24
C GLN A 58 18.50 15.05 -16.90
N GLN A 59 17.34 15.09 -16.31
CA GLN A 59 17.05 15.77 -15.05
C GLN A 59 16.33 14.82 -14.09
N THR A 60 16.57 15.02 -12.78
CA THR A 60 15.80 14.40 -11.70
C THR A 60 15.41 15.48 -10.71
N TYR A 61 14.13 15.55 -10.40
CA TYR A 61 13.55 16.50 -9.45
C TYR A 61 12.91 15.78 -8.29
N PHE A 62 13.17 16.32 -7.09
CA PHE A 62 12.52 15.90 -5.84
C PHE A 62 11.64 17.05 -5.38
N TYR A 63 10.38 16.78 -5.20
CA TYR A 63 9.39 17.73 -4.70
C TYR A 63 8.90 17.26 -3.35
N LYS A 64 9.36 17.93 -2.30
CA LYS A 64 8.89 17.65 -0.94
C LYS A 64 7.47 18.14 -0.77
N ASN A 65 6.63 17.30 -0.18
CA ASN A 65 5.31 17.66 0.26
C ASN A 65 5.43 18.44 1.59
N ASN A 66 5.03 19.70 1.58
CA ASN A 66 5.04 20.57 2.77
C ASN A 66 3.63 21.07 3.09
N THR A 67 2.60 20.30 2.76
CA THR A 67 1.21 20.77 2.89
C THR A 67 0.74 20.92 4.33
N GLY A 68 1.52 20.47 5.31
CA GLY A 68 1.19 20.55 6.74
C GLY A 68 -0.08 19.76 7.11
N VAL A 69 -0.49 18.85 6.26
CA VAL A 69 -1.60 17.94 6.51
C VAL A 69 -1.20 16.96 7.62
N LYS A 70 -2.17 16.45 8.34
CA LYS A 70 -1.97 15.43 9.36
C LYS A 70 -1.04 14.32 8.82
N LYS A 71 0.08 14.12 9.51
CA LYS A 71 1.02 13.06 9.19
C LYS A 71 0.30 11.72 9.12
N ASN A 72 0.53 10.98 8.05
CA ASN A 72 0.01 9.62 7.93
C ASN A 72 0.66 8.71 9.00
N THR A 73 -0.12 7.83 9.58
CA THR A 73 0.34 6.82 10.53
C THR A 73 -0.06 5.43 10.03
N PRO A 74 0.76 4.39 10.33
CA PRO A 74 0.40 3.05 9.93
C PRO A 74 -0.98 2.64 10.43
N PRO A 75 -1.74 1.83 9.67
CA PRO A 75 -3.00 1.26 10.15
C PRO A 75 -2.82 0.41 11.42
N ALA A 76 -3.89 0.17 12.13
CA ALA A 76 -3.89 -0.88 13.14
C ALA A 76 -3.69 -2.27 12.49
N ALA A 77 -3.14 -3.22 13.24
CA ALA A 77 -3.01 -4.59 12.77
C ALA A 77 -4.41 -5.24 12.58
N PRO A 78 -4.61 -6.08 11.56
CA PRO A 78 -5.82 -6.87 11.41
C PRO A 78 -6.08 -7.76 12.62
N THR A 79 -7.35 -8.05 12.88
CA THR A 79 -7.78 -8.86 14.02
C THR A 79 -8.69 -10.00 13.59
N ASN A 80 -9.04 -10.88 14.54
CA ASN A 80 -9.98 -11.96 14.32
C ASN A 80 -9.58 -12.85 13.12
N LEU A 81 -8.31 -13.28 13.10
CA LEU A 81 -7.77 -14.16 12.09
C LEU A 81 -8.44 -15.54 12.20
N ARG A 82 -8.91 -16.05 11.07
CA ARG A 82 -9.64 -17.33 11.02
C ARG A 82 -9.44 -18.02 9.69
N VAL A 83 -9.52 -19.35 9.70
CA VAL A 83 -9.32 -20.20 8.53
C VAL A 83 -10.60 -20.96 8.24
N VAL A 84 -10.95 -21.10 6.97
CA VAL A 84 -12.08 -21.86 6.48
C VAL A 84 -11.58 -22.91 5.49
N ASP A 85 -11.80 -24.17 5.78
CA ASP A 85 -11.58 -25.26 4.83
C ASP A 85 -12.66 -25.21 3.74
N LYS A 86 -12.23 -25.09 2.48
CA LYS A 86 -13.11 -25.05 1.29
C LYS A 86 -13.19 -26.41 0.61
N GLY A 87 -12.48 -27.42 1.12
CA GLY A 87 -12.37 -28.75 0.52
C GLY A 87 -11.33 -28.82 -0.61
N ASN A 88 -10.97 -30.04 -1.00
CA ASN A 88 -9.99 -30.32 -2.05
C ASN A 88 -8.61 -29.62 -1.86
N GLY A 89 -8.22 -29.39 -0.61
CA GLY A 89 -6.98 -28.70 -0.26
C GLY A 89 -7.05 -27.19 -0.40
N PHE A 90 -8.20 -26.60 -0.76
CA PHE A 90 -8.37 -25.15 -0.75
C PHE A 90 -8.68 -24.64 0.65
N VAL A 91 -7.96 -23.60 1.05
CA VAL A 91 -8.04 -22.96 2.35
C VAL A 91 -8.27 -21.46 2.14
N GLU A 92 -9.25 -20.92 2.84
CA GLU A 92 -9.56 -19.50 2.84
C GLU A 92 -9.18 -18.89 4.19
N PHE A 93 -8.21 -17.98 4.17
CA PHE A 93 -7.80 -17.13 5.28
C PHE A 93 -8.68 -15.90 5.33
N ARG A 94 -9.15 -15.53 6.49
CA ARG A 94 -10.00 -14.34 6.71
C ARG A 94 -9.53 -13.56 7.93
N TRP A 95 -9.76 -12.29 7.90
CA TRP A 95 -9.50 -11.36 9.00
C TRP A 95 -10.53 -10.26 9.01
N ASP A 96 -10.57 -9.48 10.08
CA ASP A 96 -11.40 -8.30 10.15
C ASP A 96 -10.57 -7.07 9.77
N LYS A 97 -11.23 -6.16 9.05
CA LYS A 97 -10.62 -4.90 8.61
C LYS A 97 -10.27 -4.05 9.83
N PRO A 98 -9.01 -3.63 9.97
CA PRO A 98 -8.62 -2.72 11.04
C PRO A 98 -9.04 -1.27 10.75
N SER A 99 -8.92 -0.43 11.78
CA SER A 99 -9.06 1.02 11.63
C SER A 99 -7.80 1.65 11.08
N ASP A 100 -8.00 2.74 10.34
CA ASP A 100 -6.97 3.66 9.94
C ASP A 100 -7.53 5.08 10.00
N ASP A 101 -6.71 6.06 10.36
CA ASP A 101 -7.15 7.42 10.57
C ASP A 101 -7.00 8.30 9.32
N TYR A 102 -6.37 7.76 8.28
CA TYR A 102 -6.09 8.45 7.02
C TYR A 102 -6.75 7.80 5.81
N SER A 103 -6.75 6.47 5.76
CA SER A 103 -7.23 5.72 4.59
C SER A 103 -8.55 5.01 4.83
N THR A 104 -9.52 5.23 3.96
CA THR A 104 -10.80 4.49 3.97
C THR A 104 -10.63 3.08 3.41
N TYR A 105 -9.73 2.92 2.44
CA TYR A 105 -9.45 1.64 1.79
C TYR A 105 -8.06 1.16 2.19
N LEU A 106 -7.99 -0.10 2.60
CA LEU A 106 -6.75 -0.76 2.98
C LEU A 106 -6.44 -1.89 2.01
N GLY A 107 -5.16 -2.08 1.76
CA GLY A 107 -4.67 -3.30 1.16
C GLY A 107 -4.11 -4.22 2.22
N TYR A 108 -3.78 -5.44 1.83
CA TYR A 108 -3.30 -6.45 2.75
C TYR A 108 -2.13 -7.23 2.19
N ASN A 109 -1.30 -7.69 3.11
CA ASN A 109 -0.13 -8.50 2.85
C ASN A 109 -0.17 -9.70 3.80
N ILE A 110 -0.34 -10.89 3.25
CA ILE A 110 -0.42 -12.13 4.02
C ILE A 110 0.92 -12.84 4.00
N ARG A 111 1.37 -13.37 5.13
CA ARG A 111 2.45 -14.32 5.19
C ARG A 111 1.93 -15.69 5.60
N ILE A 112 2.45 -16.71 4.97
CA ILE A 112 2.18 -18.12 5.28
C ILE A 112 3.51 -18.88 5.22
N GLY A 113 3.81 -19.62 6.25
CA GLY A 113 5.03 -20.42 6.35
C GLY A 113 4.77 -21.77 6.98
N THR A 114 5.77 -22.63 6.94
CA THR A 114 5.76 -23.98 7.54
C THR A 114 6.46 -24.02 8.91
N THR A 115 7.06 -22.90 9.29
CA THR A 115 7.72 -22.70 10.58
C THR A 115 7.19 -21.43 11.27
N PRO A 116 7.26 -21.31 12.59
CA PRO A 116 6.89 -20.11 13.30
C PRO A 116 7.66 -18.88 12.74
N GLY A 117 6.95 -17.81 12.48
CA GLY A 117 7.54 -16.59 11.89
C GLY A 117 7.85 -16.68 10.39
N GLY A 118 7.67 -17.85 9.76
CA GLY A 118 8.02 -18.09 8.36
C GLY A 118 7.11 -17.38 7.37
N SER A 119 7.62 -17.24 6.13
CA SER A 119 6.89 -16.64 4.99
C SER A 119 7.25 -17.32 3.67
N GLU A 120 7.61 -18.60 3.72
CA GLU A 120 8.16 -19.36 2.60
C GLU A 120 7.16 -19.52 1.46
N LEU A 121 5.87 -19.47 1.76
CA LEU A 121 4.80 -19.65 0.76
C LEU A 121 4.32 -18.33 0.17
N THR A 122 4.65 -17.20 0.80
CA THR A 122 4.24 -15.86 0.34
C THR A 122 5.36 -14.85 0.56
N ASN A 123 5.60 -13.98 -0.41
CA ASN A 123 6.59 -12.92 -0.27
C ASN A 123 5.91 -11.66 0.30
N THR A 124 6.26 -11.28 1.50
CA THR A 124 5.63 -10.17 2.19
C THR A 124 6.16 -8.79 1.82
N LEU A 125 7.40 -8.68 1.30
CA LEU A 125 8.05 -7.40 0.97
C LEU A 125 7.95 -6.37 2.10
N SER A 126 7.98 -6.84 3.34
CA SER A 126 7.91 -6.05 4.56
C SER A 126 8.86 -6.62 5.61
N ASN A 127 9.37 -5.77 6.48
CA ASN A 127 10.06 -6.21 7.67
C ASN A 127 9.06 -6.90 8.61
N LEU A 128 9.32 -8.15 8.99
CA LEU A 128 8.36 -8.96 9.75
C LEU A 128 8.21 -8.51 11.21
N GLU A 129 9.21 -7.84 11.77
CA GLU A 129 9.18 -7.36 13.15
C GLU A 129 8.47 -6.02 13.28
N THR A 130 8.79 -5.09 12.39
CA THR A 130 8.29 -3.71 12.47
C THR A 130 7.06 -3.46 11.63
N GLY A 131 6.81 -4.28 10.61
CA GLY A 131 5.79 -4.04 9.59
C GLY A 131 6.20 -3.05 8.50
N SER A 132 7.36 -2.41 8.62
CA SER A 132 7.82 -1.43 7.64
C SER A 132 7.91 -2.05 6.25
N ARG A 133 7.34 -1.38 5.26
CA ARG A 133 7.36 -1.82 3.87
C ARG A 133 8.78 -1.66 3.29
N LEU A 134 9.27 -2.70 2.62
CA LEU A 134 10.56 -2.67 1.93
C LEU A 134 10.48 -2.03 0.55
N ILE A 135 9.27 -1.95 0.00
CA ILE A 135 9.00 -1.34 -1.30
C ILE A 135 7.68 -0.58 -1.26
N THR A 136 7.60 0.50 -2.01
CA THR A 136 6.36 1.23 -2.28
C THR A 136 5.68 0.59 -3.48
N SER A 137 4.85 -0.40 -3.25
CA SER A 137 4.10 -1.07 -4.30
C SER A 137 2.65 -1.28 -3.88
N ILE A 138 1.79 -1.40 -4.88
CA ILE A 138 0.40 -1.73 -4.66
C ILE A 138 0.30 -3.02 -3.82
N PRO A 139 -0.50 -3.04 -2.75
CA PRO A 139 -0.72 -4.24 -1.95
C PRO A 139 -1.25 -5.39 -2.80
N PRO A 140 -0.86 -6.64 -2.53
CA PRO A 140 -1.30 -7.77 -3.34
C PRO A 140 -2.77 -8.12 -3.16
N LEU A 141 -3.39 -7.71 -2.05
CA LEU A 141 -4.78 -8.01 -1.71
C LEU A 141 -5.54 -6.74 -1.36
N PHE A 142 -6.82 -6.67 -1.76
CA PHE A 142 -7.77 -5.60 -1.42
C PHE A 142 -9.05 -6.13 -0.77
N LYS A 143 -9.02 -7.37 -0.29
CA LYS A 143 -10.13 -8.03 0.40
C LYS A 143 -9.64 -8.57 1.73
N GLU A 144 -10.51 -8.66 2.68
CA GLU A 144 -10.28 -9.26 4.00
C GLU A 144 -10.24 -10.81 3.94
N SER A 145 -9.79 -11.33 2.82
CA SER A 145 -9.61 -12.77 2.61
C SER A 145 -8.58 -13.10 1.53
N TYR A 146 -7.98 -14.27 1.68
CA TYR A 146 -7.07 -14.88 0.70
C TYR A 146 -7.35 -16.38 0.61
N THR A 147 -7.50 -16.90 -0.60
CA THR A 147 -7.72 -18.33 -0.84
C THR A 147 -6.56 -18.91 -1.62
N THR A 148 -6.03 -20.01 -1.15
CA THR A 148 -4.96 -20.76 -1.83
C THR A 148 -5.15 -22.25 -1.62
N GLN A 149 -4.47 -23.07 -2.42
CA GLN A 149 -4.43 -24.52 -2.23
C GLN A 149 -3.16 -24.89 -1.48
N LEU A 150 -3.30 -25.70 -0.45
CA LEU A 150 -2.21 -26.17 0.40
C LEU A 150 -2.27 -27.70 0.54
N SER A 151 -1.09 -28.30 0.62
CA SER A 151 -0.97 -29.73 0.99
C SER A 151 -1.31 -29.92 2.48
N PRO A 152 -1.73 -31.11 2.89
CA PRO A 152 -1.89 -31.40 4.32
C PRO A 152 -0.58 -31.10 5.10
N GLY A 153 -0.68 -30.31 6.17
CA GLY A 153 0.47 -29.90 6.94
C GLY A 153 0.09 -28.92 8.05
N ARG A 154 1.06 -28.50 8.82
CA ARG A 154 0.93 -27.42 9.79
C ARG A 154 1.48 -26.14 9.18
N TYR A 155 0.72 -25.07 9.27
CA TYR A 155 1.07 -23.76 8.74
C TYR A 155 0.95 -22.68 9.80
N TYR A 156 1.80 -21.69 9.68
CA TYR A 156 1.84 -20.48 10.49
C TYR A 156 1.53 -19.30 9.59
N TRP A 157 0.62 -18.44 9.99
CA TRP A 157 0.22 -17.35 9.14
C TRP A 157 -0.13 -16.08 9.91
N SER A 158 0.04 -14.97 9.25
CA SER A 158 -0.35 -13.66 9.75
C SER A 158 -0.64 -12.72 8.59
N VAL A 159 -1.22 -11.59 8.89
CA VAL A 159 -1.60 -10.58 7.91
C VAL A 159 -1.29 -9.17 8.40
N GLN A 160 -0.90 -8.32 7.48
CA GLN A 160 -0.59 -6.91 7.66
C GLN A 160 -1.57 -6.08 6.85
N ALA A 161 -2.07 -4.98 7.40
CA ALA A 161 -2.80 -3.94 6.66
C ALA A 161 -1.83 -2.92 6.08
N ILE A 162 -2.17 -2.37 4.93
CA ILE A 162 -1.38 -1.36 4.21
C ILE A 162 -2.33 -0.24 3.79
N ASP A 163 -1.98 0.98 4.12
CA ASP A 163 -2.76 2.17 3.78
C ASP A 163 -2.49 2.70 2.36
N GLN A 164 -3.17 3.78 1.99
CA GLN A 164 -3.01 4.42 0.68
C GLN A 164 -1.69 5.21 0.55
N GLY A 165 -1.02 5.51 1.67
CA GLY A 165 0.33 6.07 1.71
C GLY A 165 1.44 5.02 1.73
N TYR A 166 1.10 3.74 1.56
CA TYR A 166 2.00 2.58 1.56
C TYR A 166 2.62 2.25 2.92
N LEU A 167 2.14 2.83 4.03
CA LEU A 167 2.57 2.42 5.35
C LEU A 167 1.91 1.10 5.74
N GLY A 168 2.70 0.18 6.28
CA GLY A 168 2.24 -1.11 6.77
C GLY A 168 2.05 -1.12 8.28
N SER A 169 0.96 -1.70 8.76
CA SER A 169 0.82 -2.05 10.18
C SER A 169 1.90 -3.04 10.61
N THR A 170 2.05 -3.29 11.88
CA THR A 170 2.65 -4.54 12.32
C THR A 170 1.82 -5.72 11.79
N PHE A 171 2.44 -6.89 11.66
CA PHE A 171 1.69 -8.10 11.40
C PHE A 171 0.79 -8.44 12.60
N ALA A 172 -0.39 -8.95 12.34
CA ALA A 172 -1.28 -9.50 13.37
C ALA A 172 -0.59 -10.63 14.16
N SER A 173 -1.10 -10.98 15.33
CA SER A 173 -0.64 -12.17 16.04
C SER A 173 -0.70 -13.39 15.13
N GLU A 174 0.40 -14.17 15.13
CA GLU A 174 0.49 -15.37 14.31
C GLU A 174 -0.52 -16.42 14.74
N GLU A 175 -1.20 -17.01 13.78
CA GLU A 175 -2.12 -18.12 13.96
C GLU A 175 -1.60 -19.41 13.32
N ILE A 176 -2.07 -20.54 13.83
CA ILE A 176 -1.69 -21.87 13.38
C ILE A 176 -2.94 -22.60 12.86
N PHE A 177 -2.77 -23.35 11.80
CA PHE A 177 -3.82 -24.25 11.31
C PHE A 177 -3.23 -25.52 10.69
#